data_572cc8038f5a334c7e8651c0dbe74dc7
#
_entry.id   572cc8038f5a334c7e8651c0dbe74dc7
#
_cell.length_a   1.000
_cell.length_b   1.000
_cell.length_c   1.000
_cell.angle_alpha   90.00
_cell.angle_beta   90.00
_cell.angle_gamma   90.00
#
_symmetry.space_group_name_H-M   'P 1'
#
loop_
_entity.id
_entity.type
_entity.pdbx_description
1 polymer ?
#
loop_
_entity_poly.entity_id
_entity_poly.type
_entity_poly.pdbx_seq_one_letter_code
_entity_poly.pdbx_strand_id
1 'polypeptide(L)'
;MKFAVYTKWYWQNGVPTPAELQTNMNKAVSGDTSAEDVIWWKIDENHHQSLIIYPSEKIAEEELGKRQVKREKSRADNNIELVEEFMGPIMSRLTEL
;
A
#
# COMPACT_ATOMS: atom_id res chain seq x y z
N MET A 1 -11.43 -12.36 10.66
CA MET A 1 -10.15 -11.79 11.15
C MET A 1 -9.64 -10.82 10.13
N LYS A 2 -9.27 -9.62 10.54
CA LYS A 2 -8.72 -8.62 9.65
C LYS A 2 -7.37 -9.06 9.10
N PHE A 3 -6.98 -8.55 7.94
CA PHE A 3 -5.83 -9.00 7.21
C PHE A 3 -4.94 -7.81 6.83
N ALA A 4 -3.63 -7.96 7.02
CA ALA A 4 -2.66 -6.91 6.76
C ALA A 4 -1.79 -7.26 5.56
N VAL A 5 -1.51 -6.28 4.73
CA VAL A 5 -0.59 -6.38 3.61
C VAL A 5 0.49 -5.33 3.77
N TYR A 6 1.73 -5.78 3.92
CA TYR A 6 2.90 -4.91 4.02
C TYR A 6 3.60 -4.88 2.67
N THR A 7 4.03 -3.69 2.23
CA THR A 7 4.84 -3.53 1.01
C THR A 7 6.00 -2.58 1.24
N LYS A 8 7.07 -2.78 0.48
CA LYS A 8 8.21 -1.86 0.44
C LYS A 8 8.49 -1.51 -1.01
N TRP A 9 8.67 -0.22 -1.29
CA TRP A 9 8.82 0.32 -2.63
C TRP A 9 10.13 1.07 -2.78
N TYR A 10 10.78 0.91 -3.93
CA TYR A 10 11.95 1.68 -4.34
C TYR A 10 11.53 2.75 -5.35
N TRP A 11 12.00 3.97 -5.13
CA TRP A 11 11.77 5.12 -6.01
C TRP A 11 13.09 5.54 -6.63
N GLN A 12 13.25 5.38 -7.93
CA GLN A 12 14.48 5.72 -8.63
C GLN A 12 14.85 7.20 -8.46
N ASN A 13 13.86 8.08 -8.46
CA ASN A 13 14.05 9.54 -8.37
C ASN A 13 13.80 10.09 -6.96
N GLY A 14 13.78 9.24 -5.97
CA GLY A 14 13.54 9.65 -4.58
C GLY A 14 12.06 9.62 -4.19
N VAL A 15 11.80 9.33 -2.91
CA VAL A 15 10.44 9.31 -2.36
C VAL A 15 9.87 10.73 -2.39
N PRO A 16 8.64 10.91 -2.91
CA PRO A 16 7.99 12.22 -2.94
C PRO A 16 7.72 12.80 -1.54
N THR A 17 7.36 14.08 -1.49
CA THR A 17 6.98 14.72 -0.23
C THR A 17 5.70 14.11 0.34
N PRO A 18 5.44 14.25 1.64
CA PRO A 18 4.17 13.78 2.23
C PRO A 18 2.93 14.32 1.51
N ALA A 19 2.94 15.57 1.09
CA ALA A 19 1.82 16.17 0.37
C ALA A 19 1.59 15.50 -0.98
N GLU A 20 2.66 15.23 -1.72
CA GLU A 20 2.59 14.53 -3.01
C GLU A 20 2.11 13.09 -2.84
N LEU A 21 2.60 12.38 -1.81
CA LEU A 21 2.17 11.02 -1.50
C LEU A 21 0.70 10.96 -1.11
N GLN A 22 0.22 11.94 -0.34
CA GLN A 22 -1.20 12.01 0.03
C GLN A 22 -2.07 12.21 -1.22
N THR A 23 -1.64 13.06 -2.14
CA THR A 23 -2.34 13.27 -3.41
C THR A 23 -2.37 11.98 -4.23
N ASN A 24 -1.23 11.27 -4.31
CA ASN A 24 -1.15 10.00 -5.03
C ASN A 24 -2.05 8.94 -4.41
N MET A 25 -2.10 8.86 -3.08
CA MET A 25 -2.98 7.95 -2.37
C MET A 25 -4.44 8.26 -2.63
N ASN A 26 -4.83 9.52 -2.58
CA ASN A 26 -6.21 9.94 -2.85
C ASN A 26 -6.65 9.52 -4.26
N LYS A 27 -5.78 9.66 -5.25
CA LYS A 27 -6.07 9.21 -6.62
C LYS A 27 -6.16 7.70 -6.73
N ALA A 28 -5.23 6.99 -6.06
CA ALA A 28 -5.15 5.53 -6.16
C ALA A 28 -6.33 4.82 -5.50
N VAL A 29 -6.85 5.38 -4.40
CA VAL A 29 -7.89 4.71 -3.60
C VAL A 29 -9.27 5.37 -3.72
N SER A 30 -9.37 6.48 -4.47
CA SER A 30 -10.62 7.24 -4.56
C SER A 30 -11.76 6.40 -5.09
N GLY A 31 -12.72 6.10 -4.21
CA GLY A 31 -13.99 5.46 -4.57
C GLY A 31 -13.94 3.97 -4.89
N ASP A 32 -12.78 3.31 -4.81
CA ASP A 32 -12.67 1.93 -5.28
C ASP A 32 -11.75 1.04 -4.44
N THR A 33 -11.74 1.24 -3.13
CA THR A 33 -10.98 0.35 -2.25
C THR A 33 -11.84 -0.24 -1.16
N SER A 34 -11.58 -1.52 -0.84
CA SER A 34 -12.16 -2.19 0.32
C SER A 34 -11.25 -2.14 1.53
N ALA A 35 -10.12 -1.47 1.44
CA ALA A 35 -9.18 -1.31 2.56
C ALA A 35 -9.80 -0.43 3.64
N GLU A 36 -9.58 -0.81 4.89
CA GLU A 36 -10.01 0.00 6.04
C GLU A 36 -9.03 1.12 6.32
N ASP A 37 -7.75 0.89 6.03
CA ASP A 37 -6.70 1.89 6.24
C ASP A 37 -5.51 1.60 5.35
N VAL A 38 -4.79 2.65 4.98
CA VAL A 38 -3.53 2.55 4.25
C VAL A 38 -2.58 3.58 4.84
N ILE A 39 -1.42 3.12 5.30
CA ILE A 39 -0.41 3.97 5.91
C ILE A 39 0.89 3.83 5.12
N TRP A 40 1.47 4.96 4.71
CA TRP A 40 2.77 5.01 4.04
C TRP A 40 3.75 5.78 4.91
N TRP A 41 5.01 5.31 4.98
CA TRP A 41 6.08 6.01 5.68
C TRP A 41 7.40 5.87 4.92
N LYS A 42 8.24 6.88 5.07
CA LYS A 42 9.56 6.94 4.44
C LYS A 42 10.59 6.28 5.35
N ILE A 43 11.48 5.46 4.78
CA ILE A 43 12.59 4.86 5.54
C ILE A 43 13.94 5.42 5.11
N ASP A 44 14.08 5.85 3.87
CA ASP A 44 15.26 6.56 3.36
C ASP A 44 14.88 7.36 2.12
N GLU A 45 15.87 7.98 1.46
CA GLU A 45 15.61 8.86 0.30
C GLU A 45 14.91 8.17 -0.86
N ASN A 46 15.08 6.86 -1.00
CA ASN A 46 14.59 6.12 -2.16
C ASN A 46 13.56 5.03 -1.81
N HIS A 47 13.26 4.83 -0.54
CA HIS A 47 12.34 3.77 -0.14
C HIS A 47 11.22 4.26 0.76
N HIS A 48 10.01 3.79 0.47
CA HIS A 48 8.91 3.91 1.43
C HIS A 48 8.34 2.52 1.71
N GLN A 49 7.72 2.38 2.87
CA GLN A 49 7.00 1.18 3.26
C GLN A 49 5.53 1.52 3.42
N SER A 50 4.67 0.52 3.27
CA SER A 50 3.24 0.72 3.45
C SER A 50 2.61 -0.45 4.19
N LEU A 51 1.49 -0.15 4.86
CA LEU A 51 0.64 -1.14 5.49
C LEU A 51 -0.78 -0.90 5.04
N ILE A 52 -1.43 -1.94 4.53
CA ILE A 52 -2.82 -1.91 4.12
C ILE A 52 -3.60 -2.85 5.02
N ILE A 53 -4.72 -2.39 5.57
CA ILE A 53 -5.58 -3.19 6.44
C ILE A 53 -6.88 -3.48 5.71
N TYR A 54 -7.19 -4.77 5.54
CA TYR A 54 -8.44 -5.23 4.93
C TYR A 54 -9.36 -5.89 5.96
N PRO A 55 -10.67 -5.86 5.75
CA PRO A 55 -11.64 -6.52 6.64
C PRO A 55 -11.43 -8.03 6.77
N SER A 56 -10.92 -8.67 5.72
CA SER A 56 -10.68 -10.12 5.71
C SER A 56 -9.64 -10.50 4.65
N GLU A 57 -9.09 -11.70 4.78
CA GLU A 57 -8.19 -12.27 3.78
C GLU A 57 -8.87 -12.40 2.41
N LYS A 58 -10.13 -12.81 2.40
CA LYS A 58 -10.91 -12.97 1.16
C LYS A 58 -10.98 -11.65 0.40
N ILE A 59 -11.28 -10.55 1.10
CA ILE A 59 -11.35 -9.23 0.46
C ILE A 59 -9.99 -8.79 -0.04
N ALA A 60 -8.92 -9.06 0.72
CA ALA A 60 -7.56 -8.76 0.28
C ALA A 60 -7.21 -9.50 -1.01
N GLU A 61 -7.57 -10.78 -1.12
CA GLU A 61 -7.35 -11.59 -2.31
C GLU A 61 -8.15 -11.07 -3.51
N GLU A 62 -9.40 -10.68 -3.31
CA GLU A 62 -10.25 -10.13 -4.35
C GLU A 62 -9.66 -8.83 -4.93
N GLU A 63 -8.97 -8.04 -4.11
CA GLU A 63 -8.33 -6.80 -4.56
C GLU A 63 -6.95 -7.00 -5.17
N LEU A 64 -6.36 -8.19 -5.06
CA LEU A 64 -5.02 -8.46 -5.55
C LEU A 64 -4.86 -8.14 -7.05
N GLY A 65 -5.83 -8.53 -7.87
CA GLY A 65 -5.81 -8.25 -9.30
C GLY A 65 -5.80 -6.75 -9.60
N LYS A 66 -6.62 -5.98 -8.88
CA LYS A 66 -6.68 -4.51 -9.01
C LYS A 66 -5.35 -3.88 -8.59
N ARG A 67 -4.76 -4.36 -7.49
CA ARG A 67 -3.46 -3.86 -7.01
C ARG A 67 -2.35 -4.13 -8.00
N GLN A 68 -2.33 -5.30 -8.64
CA GLN A 68 -1.34 -5.65 -9.65
C GLN A 68 -1.37 -4.68 -10.83
N VAL A 69 -2.55 -4.37 -11.34
CA VAL A 69 -2.71 -3.42 -12.45
C VAL A 69 -2.21 -2.03 -12.05
N LYS A 70 -2.58 -1.55 -10.86
CA LYS A 70 -2.12 -0.25 -10.35
C LYS A 70 -0.61 -0.21 -10.15
N ARG A 71 -0.02 -1.31 -9.67
CA ARG A 71 1.44 -1.41 -9.47
C ARG A 71 2.19 -1.34 -10.78
N GLU A 72 1.73 -2.05 -11.80
CA GLU A 72 2.35 -2.03 -13.12
C GLU A 72 2.32 -0.63 -13.73
N LYS A 73 1.18 0.05 -13.61
CA LYS A 73 1.03 1.42 -14.09
C LYS A 73 1.95 2.37 -13.34
N SER A 74 2.01 2.28 -12.01
CA SER A 74 2.88 3.12 -11.18
C SER A 74 4.35 2.90 -11.51
N ARG A 75 4.75 1.65 -11.74
CA ARG A 75 6.10 1.30 -12.14
C ARG A 75 6.47 1.96 -13.47
N ALA A 76 5.58 1.90 -14.45
CA ALA A 76 5.80 2.50 -15.76
C ALA A 76 5.85 4.03 -15.70
N ASP A 77 4.92 4.64 -14.92
CA ASP A 77 4.75 6.08 -14.88
C ASP A 77 5.74 6.80 -13.95
N ASN A 78 6.16 6.17 -12.85
CA ASN A 78 6.89 6.81 -11.77
C ASN A 78 8.28 6.22 -11.50
N ASN A 79 8.71 5.22 -12.26
CA ASN A 79 9.97 4.52 -12.04
C ASN A 79 10.09 3.99 -10.61
N ILE A 80 9.05 3.28 -10.15
CA ILE A 80 9.03 2.65 -8.83
C ILE A 80 8.98 1.14 -8.97
N GLU A 81 9.52 0.43 -7.97
CA GLU A 81 9.54 -1.02 -7.94
C GLU A 81 9.11 -1.54 -6.59
N LEU A 82 8.30 -2.61 -6.61
CA LEU A 82 7.96 -3.35 -5.41
C LEU A 82 9.16 -4.21 -5.00
N VAL A 83 9.70 -3.95 -3.81
CA VAL A 83 10.90 -4.64 -3.29
C VAL A 83 10.53 -5.81 -2.39
N GLU A 84 9.54 -5.63 -1.52
CA GLU A 84 9.10 -6.65 -0.57
C GLU A 84 7.60 -6.60 -0.42
N GLU A 85 7.00 -7.76 -0.21
CA GLU A 85 5.58 -7.88 0.13
C GLU A 85 5.39 -9.03 1.09
N PHE A 86 4.75 -8.76 2.22
CA PHE A 86 4.36 -9.76 3.21
C PHE A 86 2.91 -9.55 3.59
N MET A 87 2.19 -10.62 3.89
CA MET A 87 0.80 -10.51 4.27
C MET A 87 0.42 -11.59 5.26
N GLY A 88 -0.55 -11.29 6.10
CA GLY A 88 -1.03 -12.23 7.11
C GLY A 88 -2.20 -11.69 7.91
N PRO A 89 -2.85 -12.56 8.69
CA PRO A 89 -3.95 -12.14 9.55
C PRO A 89 -3.45 -11.25 10.69
N ILE A 90 -4.24 -10.24 11.03
CA ILE A 90 -3.94 -9.34 12.15
C ILE A 90 -4.28 -10.08 13.44
N MET A 91 -3.28 -10.26 14.29
CA MET A 91 -3.42 -10.98 15.56
C MET A 91 -3.99 -10.10 16.68
N SER A 92 -3.62 -8.83 16.69
CA SER A 92 -4.11 -7.85 17.66
C SER A 92 -3.95 -6.45 17.13
N ARG A 93 -4.79 -5.53 17.57
CA ARG A 93 -4.78 -4.14 17.14
C ARG A 93 -5.20 -3.24 18.31
N LEU A 94 -4.38 -2.24 18.61
CA LEU A 94 -4.61 -1.37 19.77
C LEU A 94 -6.00 -0.71 19.77
N THR A 95 -6.45 -0.25 18.59
CA THR A 95 -7.74 0.43 18.48
C THR A 95 -8.95 -0.49 18.60
N GLU A 96 -8.74 -1.79 18.74
CA GLU A 96 -9.79 -2.80 18.84
C GLU A 96 -9.73 -3.59 20.15
N LEU A 97 -9.05 -3.06 21.15
CA LEU A 97 -8.99 -3.67 22.48
C LEU A 97 -10.30 -3.53 23.24
#